data_11bf2a4df840a72a1ab9870417142fc4
#
_entry.id   11bf2a4df840a72a1ab9870417142fc4
#
_cell.length_a   1.000
_cell.length_b   1.000
_cell.length_c   1.000
_cell.angle_alpha   90.00
_cell.angle_beta   90.00
_cell.angle_gamma   90.00
#
_symmetry.space_group_name_H-M   'P 1'
#
loop_
_entity.id
_entity.type
_entity.pdbx_description
1 polymer ?
#
loop_
_entity_poly.entity_id
_entity_poly.type
_entity_poly.pdbx_seq_one_letter_code
_entity_poly.pdbx_strand_id
1 'polypeptide(L)'
;MRRWIGWIIVLCLLAGGATTCAIRWEAWFGNPPEPEWTKPIITHQFKTFNNDSVLRALQRDTLSFLLLGDIHNSLTNNQMALLSNRYPDIQFWAQTGDWMERPYLCYEQMMYQSLLGTRLDSLPIVAIPGNHEYLKGVVKTLPEHWKTIFPNPQNGPARFLGTTYYVDFPQLRLIALDTDGLHRMSDYTQVAFWLKKTLREAGDKFTIVMMHHPVYSTAKGRQNPLMCLAFHSAMREADVVFSGHDHNYARRTEHYKARFWKKEEPTIFIGTNASNKQYPVKAHHTYEASLAGEAIYEYIFATPTTLRISTHSILSGELIDQVDITR
;
A
#
# COMPACT_ATOMS: atom_id res chain seq x y z
N MET A 1 -10.64 -37.79 -1.11
CA MET A 1 -10.50 -36.44 -0.54
C MET A 1 -10.71 -36.39 0.99
N ARG A 2 -11.87 -36.80 1.55
CA ARG A 2 -12.12 -36.75 3.02
C ARG A 2 -11.12 -37.50 3.91
N ARG A 3 -10.56 -38.62 3.47
CA ARG A 3 -9.58 -39.40 4.24
C ARG A 3 -8.22 -38.72 4.38
N TRP A 4 -7.77 -37.96 3.37
CA TRP A 4 -6.53 -37.22 3.41
C TRP A 4 -6.58 -35.98 4.31
N ILE A 5 -7.73 -35.34 4.38
CA ILE A 5 -7.96 -34.19 5.28
C ILE A 5 -7.80 -34.59 6.74
N GLY A 6 -8.31 -35.78 7.13
CA GLY A 6 -8.14 -36.29 8.48
C GLY A 6 -6.68 -36.49 8.88
N TRP A 7 -5.84 -36.99 7.99
CA TRP A 7 -4.41 -37.18 8.24
C TRP A 7 -3.62 -35.88 8.33
N ILE A 8 -4.00 -34.86 7.58
CA ILE A 8 -3.37 -33.52 7.67
C ILE A 8 -3.68 -32.89 9.03
N ILE A 9 -4.89 -33.02 9.54
CA ILE A 9 -5.27 -32.51 10.86
C ILE A 9 -4.48 -33.24 11.96
N VAL A 10 -4.36 -34.55 11.88
CA VAL A 10 -3.59 -35.36 12.85
C VAL A 10 -2.11 -35.01 12.81
N LEU A 11 -1.51 -34.82 11.64
CA LEU A 11 -0.10 -34.37 11.49
C LEU A 11 0.12 -32.95 12.05
N CYS A 12 -0.83 -32.05 11.89
CA CYS A 12 -0.77 -30.71 12.49
C CYS A 12 -0.84 -30.75 14.04
N LEU A 13 -1.66 -31.61 14.59
CA LEU A 13 -1.76 -31.79 16.05
C LEU A 13 -0.49 -32.44 16.65
N LEU A 14 0.15 -33.34 15.93
CA LEU A 14 1.40 -34.00 16.32
C LEU A 14 2.65 -33.12 16.14
N ALA A 15 2.61 -32.13 15.26
CA ALA A 15 3.72 -31.22 15.01
C ALA A 15 3.77 -29.97 15.92
N GLY A 16 2.96 -29.92 16.98
CA GLY A 16 3.18 -29.00 18.10
C GLY A 16 2.83 -27.54 17.88
N GLY A 17 1.69 -27.21 17.27
CA GLY A 17 1.36 -25.80 17.25
C GLY A 17 -0.07 -25.44 16.82
N ALA A 18 -0.91 -25.07 17.78
CA ALA A 18 -2.24 -24.51 17.51
C ALA A 18 -2.17 -23.29 16.55
N THR A 19 -1.11 -22.48 16.63
CA THR A 19 -0.81 -21.35 15.75
C THR A 19 -0.53 -21.76 14.31
N THR A 20 0.25 -22.82 14.10
CA THR A 20 0.59 -23.32 12.76
C THR A 20 -0.64 -23.95 12.07
N CYS A 21 -1.50 -24.59 12.86
CA CYS A 21 -2.78 -25.11 12.38
C CYS A 21 -3.77 -24.00 12.00
N ALA A 22 -3.86 -22.94 12.79
CA ALA A 22 -4.73 -21.79 12.52
C ALA A 22 -4.33 -21.07 11.22
N ILE A 23 -3.03 -20.81 11.01
CA ILE A 23 -2.53 -20.17 9.79
C ILE A 23 -2.82 -21.03 8.56
N ARG A 24 -2.63 -22.36 8.64
CA ARG A 24 -2.95 -23.27 7.53
C ARG A 24 -4.45 -23.44 7.31
N TRP A 25 -5.23 -23.42 8.38
CA TRP A 25 -6.68 -23.46 8.30
C TRP A 25 -7.24 -22.25 7.55
N GLU A 26 -6.83 -21.05 7.92
CA GLU A 26 -7.25 -19.82 7.23
C GLU A 26 -6.87 -19.80 5.74
N ALA A 27 -5.70 -20.35 5.39
CA ALA A 27 -5.27 -20.45 3.99
C ALA A 27 -6.12 -21.44 3.17
N TRP A 28 -6.67 -22.48 3.80
CA TRP A 28 -7.44 -23.54 3.10
C TRP A 28 -8.96 -23.35 3.17
N PHE A 29 -9.47 -22.80 4.24
CA PHE A 29 -10.90 -22.67 4.52
C PHE A 29 -11.42 -21.22 4.57
N GLY A 30 -10.54 -20.26 4.40
CA GLY A 30 -10.85 -18.84 4.52
C GLY A 30 -10.79 -18.33 5.95
N ASN A 31 -11.10 -17.07 6.12
CA ASN A 31 -11.18 -16.46 7.45
C ASN A 31 -12.37 -17.04 8.21
N PRO A 32 -12.26 -17.22 9.53
CA PRO A 32 -13.43 -17.52 10.33
C PRO A 32 -14.49 -16.42 10.15
N PRO A 33 -15.79 -16.75 10.28
CA PRO A 33 -16.82 -15.72 10.19
C PRO A 33 -16.58 -14.66 11.26
N GLU A 34 -16.92 -13.41 10.93
CA GLU A 34 -16.87 -12.32 11.90
C GLU A 34 -17.79 -12.66 13.08
N PRO A 35 -17.32 -12.63 14.32
CA PRO A 35 -18.15 -12.93 15.50
C PRO A 35 -19.36 -11.99 15.55
N GLU A 36 -20.54 -12.50 15.90
CA GLU A 36 -21.79 -11.69 15.90
C GLU A 36 -21.71 -10.46 16.81
N TRP A 37 -20.99 -10.56 17.91
CA TRP A 37 -20.76 -9.45 18.83
C TRP A 37 -19.83 -8.36 18.28
N THR A 38 -19.15 -8.62 17.16
CA THR A 38 -18.24 -7.69 16.49
C THR A 38 -18.83 -7.07 15.21
N LYS A 39 -20.15 -7.22 14.97
CA LYS A 39 -20.82 -6.58 13.82
C LYS A 39 -21.14 -5.10 14.11
N PRO A 40 -20.17 -4.20 14.12
CA PRO A 40 -20.41 -2.80 14.36
C PRO A 40 -21.10 -2.19 13.14
N ILE A 41 -21.78 -1.10 13.37
CA ILE A 41 -22.34 -0.24 12.32
C ILE A 41 -21.20 0.62 11.80
N ILE A 42 -21.10 0.81 10.46
CA ILE A 42 -20.17 1.78 9.87
C ILE A 42 -20.52 3.16 10.42
N THR A 43 -19.60 3.75 11.15
CA THR A 43 -19.80 5.04 11.86
C THR A 43 -19.05 6.20 11.21
N HIS A 44 -18.18 5.92 10.24
CA HIS A 44 -17.36 6.93 9.59
C HIS A 44 -17.13 6.60 8.11
N GLN A 45 -16.76 7.62 7.37
CA GLN A 45 -16.34 7.56 5.99
C GLN A 45 -15.20 8.56 5.80
N PHE A 46 -14.09 8.12 5.25
CA PHE A 46 -12.95 9.00 5.00
C PHE A 46 -13.23 9.95 3.82
N LYS A 47 -12.64 11.12 3.89
CA LYS A 47 -12.52 11.99 2.72
C LYS A 47 -11.56 11.37 1.74
N THR A 48 -11.98 11.18 0.51
CA THR A 48 -11.12 10.69 -0.57
C THR A 48 -11.20 11.64 -1.76
N PHE A 49 -10.51 11.32 -2.83
CA PHE A 49 -10.46 12.14 -4.04
C PHE A 49 -11.53 11.75 -5.09
N ASN A 50 -12.63 11.16 -4.66
CA ASN A 50 -13.78 10.88 -5.53
C ASN A 50 -14.60 12.11 -5.89
N ASN A 51 -14.34 13.24 -5.25
CA ASN A 51 -15.04 14.50 -5.44
C ASN A 51 -14.05 15.57 -5.92
N ASP A 52 -14.38 16.23 -7.04
CA ASP A 52 -13.60 17.32 -7.61
C ASP A 52 -13.37 18.49 -6.67
N SER A 53 -14.24 18.72 -5.68
CA SER A 53 -14.05 19.80 -4.72
C SER A 53 -12.84 19.57 -3.82
N VAL A 54 -12.59 18.33 -3.40
CA VAL A 54 -11.41 17.95 -2.62
C VAL A 54 -10.15 18.17 -3.44
N LEU A 55 -10.16 17.72 -4.70
CA LEU A 55 -9.03 17.88 -5.60
C LEU A 55 -8.77 19.36 -5.93
N ARG A 56 -9.81 20.16 -6.21
CA ARG A 56 -9.65 21.60 -6.48
C ARG A 56 -9.05 22.37 -5.31
N ALA A 57 -9.34 21.98 -4.07
CA ALA A 57 -8.76 22.60 -2.89
C ALA A 57 -7.25 22.41 -2.78
N LEU A 58 -6.69 21.43 -3.48
CA LEU A 58 -5.26 21.08 -3.48
C LEU A 58 -4.53 21.47 -4.79
N GLN A 59 -5.13 22.30 -5.63
CA GLN A 59 -4.49 22.86 -6.83
C GLN A 59 -3.57 24.01 -6.44
N ARG A 60 -2.37 23.71 -5.96
CA ARG A 60 -1.35 24.64 -5.48
C ARG A 60 -0.01 24.36 -6.17
N ASP A 61 0.95 25.28 -6.06
CA ASP A 61 2.29 25.12 -6.64
C ASP A 61 3.15 24.09 -5.88
N THR A 62 2.79 23.81 -4.64
CA THR A 62 3.45 22.78 -3.82
C THR A 62 2.45 21.79 -3.29
N LEU A 63 2.88 20.54 -3.18
CA LEU A 63 2.10 19.44 -2.63
C LEU A 63 2.94 18.69 -1.59
N SER A 64 2.36 18.45 -0.41
CA SER A 64 3.00 17.62 0.62
C SER A 64 2.02 16.63 1.23
N PHE A 65 2.49 15.43 1.52
CA PHE A 65 1.69 14.37 2.13
C PHE A 65 2.54 13.35 2.87
N LEU A 66 1.90 12.60 3.76
CA LEU A 66 2.49 11.43 4.42
C LEU A 66 2.08 10.16 3.69
N LEU A 67 2.99 9.19 3.65
CA LEU A 67 2.71 7.84 3.19
C LEU A 67 3.07 6.85 4.29
N LEU A 68 2.16 5.92 4.57
CA LEU A 68 2.29 4.86 5.56
C LEU A 68 2.02 3.51 4.89
N GLY A 69 2.84 2.51 5.17
CA GLY A 69 2.61 1.13 4.71
C GLY A 69 2.35 0.19 5.88
N ASP A 70 1.57 -0.87 5.66
CA ASP A 70 1.41 -2.00 6.60
C ASP A 70 1.18 -1.58 8.06
N ILE A 71 0.14 -0.80 8.34
CA ILE A 71 -0.12 -0.25 9.68
C ILE A 71 -0.57 -1.35 10.67
N HIS A 72 -1.40 -2.32 10.25
CA HIS A 72 -1.83 -3.49 11.02
C HIS A 72 -2.39 -3.17 12.42
N ASN A 73 -3.20 -2.14 12.56
CA ASN A 73 -3.70 -1.69 13.88
C ASN A 73 -2.60 -1.43 14.93
N SER A 74 -1.35 -1.22 14.53
CA SER A 74 -0.22 -1.13 15.47
C SER A 74 0.11 0.29 15.92
N LEU A 75 -0.43 1.32 15.27
CA LEU A 75 -0.20 2.71 15.65
C LEU A 75 -1.26 3.21 16.62
N THR A 76 -0.81 3.83 17.70
CA THR A 76 -1.67 4.47 18.70
C THR A 76 -2.14 5.85 18.26
N ASN A 77 -3.21 6.36 18.88
CA ASN A 77 -3.69 7.72 18.64
C ASN A 77 -2.58 8.78 18.88
N ASN A 78 -1.77 8.63 19.92
CA ASN A 78 -0.65 9.54 20.18
C ASN A 78 0.39 9.52 19.06
N GLN A 79 0.72 8.37 18.49
CA GLN A 79 1.66 8.27 17.37
C GLN A 79 1.07 8.93 16.12
N MET A 80 -0.21 8.70 15.80
CA MET A 80 -0.90 9.34 14.68
C MET A 80 -0.97 10.87 14.85
N ALA A 81 -1.22 11.34 16.08
CA ALA A 81 -1.19 12.77 16.40
C ALA A 81 0.20 13.37 16.23
N LEU A 82 1.24 12.71 16.72
CA LEU A 82 2.63 13.14 16.55
C LEU A 82 3.03 13.23 15.09
N LEU A 83 2.70 12.22 14.28
CA LEU A 83 2.96 12.23 12.83
C LEU A 83 2.32 13.43 12.14
N SER A 84 1.03 13.65 12.40
CA SER A 84 0.29 14.74 11.77
C SER A 84 0.74 16.14 12.24
N ASN A 85 1.16 16.28 13.48
CA ASN A 85 1.60 17.55 14.06
C ASN A 85 3.03 17.92 13.65
N ARG A 86 3.85 16.92 13.32
CA ARG A 86 5.24 17.17 12.85
C ARG A 86 5.27 17.92 11.52
N TYR A 87 4.27 17.73 10.67
CA TYR A 87 4.17 18.35 9.36
C TYR A 87 2.85 19.11 9.22
N PRO A 88 2.77 20.36 9.72
CA PRO A 88 1.53 21.12 9.68
C PRO A 88 1.10 21.55 8.28
N ASP A 89 1.94 21.38 7.28
CA ASP A 89 1.73 21.71 5.88
C ASP A 89 1.15 20.56 5.04
N ILE A 90 1.09 19.32 5.55
CA ILE A 90 0.53 18.20 4.79
C ILE A 90 -0.92 18.46 4.40
N GLN A 91 -1.26 18.09 3.19
CA GLN A 91 -2.54 18.36 2.56
C GLN A 91 -3.43 17.11 2.50
N PHE A 92 -2.82 15.93 2.51
CA PHE A 92 -3.47 14.64 2.58
C PHE A 92 -2.49 13.59 3.10
N TRP A 93 -2.90 12.35 3.17
CA TRP A 93 -2.03 11.21 3.45
C TRP A 93 -2.41 10.01 2.62
N ALA A 94 -1.54 9.02 2.55
CA ALA A 94 -1.69 7.84 1.71
C ALA A 94 -1.27 6.58 2.47
N GLN A 95 -1.82 5.42 2.09
CA GLN A 95 -1.43 4.13 2.65
C GLN A 95 -1.35 3.04 1.58
N THR A 96 -0.39 2.11 1.73
CA THR A 96 -0.06 1.08 0.73
C THR A 96 -0.67 -0.30 1.03
N GLY A 97 -1.80 -0.36 1.71
CA GLY A 97 -2.47 -1.61 2.11
C GLY A 97 -2.05 -2.12 3.48
N ASP A 98 -2.70 -3.20 3.91
CA ASP A 98 -2.56 -3.77 5.25
C ASP A 98 -2.77 -2.71 6.35
N TRP A 99 -3.85 -1.95 6.18
CA TRP A 99 -4.35 -0.96 7.11
C TRP A 99 -4.74 -1.60 8.45
N MET A 100 -5.40 -2.75 8.37
CA MET A 100 -5.86 -3.51 9.53
C MET A 100 -5.26 -4.92 9.57
N GLU A 101 -5.31 -5.57 10.73
CA GLU A 101 -4.77 -6.91 10.91
C GLU A 101 -5.69 -8.00 10.35
N ARG A 102 -7.01 -7.74 10.25
CA ARG A 102 -8.00 -8.69 9.71
C ARG A 102 -9.11 -7.95 8.96
N PRO A 103 -9.74 -8.59 7.96
CA PRO A 103 -10.72 -7.98 7.07
C PRO A 103 -12.12 -7.84 7.70
N TYR A 104 -12.17 -7.46 8.98
CA TYR A 104 -13.40 -7.30 9.72
C TYR A 104 -13.63 -5.84 10.11
N LEU A 105 -14.89 -5.42 10.09
CA LEU A 105 -15.27 -4.06 10.39
C LEU A 105 -14.82 -3.58 11.80
N CYS A 106 -14.73 -4.49 12.77
CA CYS A 106 -14.22 -4.17 14.10
C CYS A 106 -12.74 -3.73 14.09
N TYR A 107 -11.89 -4.37 13.27
CA TYR A 107 -10.48 -3.97 13.13
C TYR A 107 -10.35 -2.62 12.42
N GLU A 108 -11.21 -2.37 11.46
CA GLU A 108 -11.26 -1.10 10.77
C GLU A 108 -11.69 0.03 11.72
N GLN A 109 -12.67 -0.22 12.60
CA GLN A 109 -13.06 0.74 13.64
C GLN A 109 -11.95 0.99 14.66
N MET A 110 -11.18 -0.03 15.05
CA MET A 110 -9.99 0.15 15.90
C MET A 110 -8.97 1.08 15.23
N MET A 111 -8.75 0.94 13.91
CA MET A 111 -7.89 1.86 13.18
C MET A 111 -8.45 3.28 13.17
N TYR A 112 -9.74 3.42 12.93
CA TYR A 112 -10.37 4.75 12.99
C TYR A 112 -10.22 5.40 14.38
N GLN A 113 -10.35 4.63 15.47
CA GLN A 113 -10.12 5.15 16.82
C GLN A 113 -8.68 5.68 17.01
N SER A 114 -7.70 5.10 16.34
CA SER A 114 -6.33 5.64 16.39
C SER A 114 -6.16 6.98 15.67
N LEU A 115 -7.06 7.32 14.77
CA LEU A 115 -7.07 8.60 14.04
C LEU A 115 -7.92 9.66 14.70
N LEU A 116 -8.94 9.24 15.46
CA LEU A 116 -10.00 10.13 15.95
C LEU A 116 -9.44 11.34 16.70
N GLY A 117 -9.82 12.53 16.25
CA GLY A 117 -9.36 13.81 16.81
C GLY A 117 -7.93 14.20 16.44
N THR A 118 -7.21 13.38 15.67
CA THR A 118 -5.93 13.78 15.06
C THR A 118 -6.19 14.59 13.79
N ARG A 119 -5.17 15.28 13.30
CA ARG A 119 -5.28 15.99 12.02
C ARG A 119 -5.51 15.04 10.83
N LEU A 120 -4.96 13.82 10.88
CA LEU A 120 -5.15 12.82 9.81
C LEU A 120 -6.62 12.42 9.63
N ASP A 121 -7.44 12.44 10.71
CA ASP A 121 -8.87 12.19 10.64
C ASP A 121 -9.62 13.18 9.73
N SER A 122 -9.16 14.43 9.70
CA SER A 122 -9.79 15.50 8.90
C SER A 122 -9.26 15.63 7.47
N LEU A 123 -8.07 15.09 7.18
CA LEU A 123 -7.41 15.18 5.88
C LEU A 123 -7.93 14.11 4.91
N PRO A 124 -7.90 14.41 3.60
CA PRO A 124 -8.15 13.38 2.59
C PRO A 124 -7.13 12.25 2.66
N ILE A 125 -7.55 11.04 2.26
CA ILE A 125 -6.68 9.86 2.16
C ILE A 125 -6.69 9.28 0.74
N VAL A 126 -5.53 8.74 0.31
CA VAL A 126 -5.41 7.82 -0.82
C VAL A 126 -5.16 6.43 -0.25
N ALA A 127 -6.13 5.52 -0.38
CA ALA A 127 -6.10 4.21 0.25
C ALA A 127 -6.19 3.09 -0.79
N ILE A 128 -5.33 2.06 -0.65
CA ILE A 128 -5.43 0.81 -1.38
C ILE A 128 -5.60 -0.36 -0.41
N PRO A 129 -6.29 -1.43 -0.79
CA PRO A 129 -6.34 -2.63 0.03
C PRO A 129 -5.04 -3.45 -0.11
N GLY A 130 -4.57 -4.03 0.99
CA GLY A 130 -3.57 -5.08 1.03
C GLY A 130 -4.20 -6.46 1.28
N ASN A 131 -3.36 -7.45 1.59
CA ASN A 131 -3.87 -8.82 1.73
C ASN A 131 -4.66 -9.05 3.03
N HIS A 132 -4.51 -8.18 4.03
CA HIS A 132 -5.26 -8.22 5.27
C HIS A 132 -6.65 -7.59 5.17
N GLU A 133 -6.93 -6.80 4.15
CA GLU A 133 -8.26 -6.29 3.82
C GLU A 133 -9.15 -7.29 3.08
N TYR A 134 -8.57 -8.36 2.52
CA TYR A 134 -9.31 -9.38 1.80
C TYR A 134 -9.68 -10.57 2.67
N LEU A 135 -10.96 -10.98 2.61
CA LEU A 135 -11.42 -12.27 3.11
C LEU A 135 -10.74 -13.40 2.33
N LYS A 136 -10.06 -14.28 3.04
CA LYS A 136 -9.41 -15.45 2.46
C LYS A 136 -10.43 -16.54 2.18
N GLY A 137 -10.36 -17.15 1.01
CA GLY A 137 -11.25 -18.23 0.56
C GLY A 137 -10.73 -18.82 -0.74
N VAL A 138 -11.55 -19.60 -1.43
CA VAL A 138 -11.25 -20.12 -2.78
C VAL A 138 -10.97 -18.96 -3.75
N VAL A 139 -11.70 -17.87 -3.59
CA VAL A 139 -11.46 -16.58 -4.23
C VAL A 139 -11.42 -15.53 -3.13
N LYS A 140 -10.36 -14.74 -3.09
CA LYS A 140 -10.27 -13.62 -2.16
C LYS A 140 -11.36 -12.59 -2.48
N THR A 141 -12.02 -12.07 -1.46
CA THR A 141 -13.11 -11.09 -1.62
C THR A 141 -12.87 -9.90 -0.72
N LEU A 142 -12.89 -8.70 -1.31
CA LEU A 142 -12.85 -7.47 -0.54
C LEU A 142 -14.24 -7.23 0.07
N PRO A 143 -14.37 -7.05 1.40
CA PRO A 143 -15.64 -6.76 2.04
C PRO A 143 -16.27 -5.46 1.52
N GLU A 144 -17.59 -5.41 1.44
CA GLU A 144 -18.32 -4.23 0.94
C GLU A 144 -18.08 -2.97 1.78
N HIS A 145 -17.85 -3.13 3.08
CA HIS A 145 -17.58 -2.00 3.98
C HIS A 145 -16.34 -1.22 3.57
N TRP A 146 -15.32 -1.85 2.97
CA TRP A 146 -14.12 -1.16 2.47
C TRP A 146 -14.48 0.00 1.54
N LYS A 147 -15.27 -0.26 0.49
CA LYS A 147 -15.67 0.75 -0.49
C LYS A 147 -16.59 1.82 0.08
N THR A 148 -17.33 1.48 1.12
CA THR A 148 -18.18 2.43 1.84
C THR A 148 -17.34 3.39 2.68
N ILE A 149 -16.32 2.87 3.33
CA ILE A 149 -15.42 3.63 4.20
C ILE A 149 -14.43 4.45 3.39
N PHE A 150 -13.92 3.89 2.29
CA PHE A 150 -13.02 4.55 1.33
C PHE A 150 -13.70 4.72 -0.04
N PRO A 151 -14.55 5.74 -0.21
CA PRO A 151 -15.19 6.02 -1.50
C PRO A 151 -14.18 6.63 -2.49
N ASN A 152 -13.26 5.81 -2.98
CA ASN A 152 -12.17 6.22 -3.86
C ASN A 152 -12.64 6.55 -5.28
N PRO A 153 -11.81 7.26 -6.10
CA PRO A 153 -12.08 7.53 -7.51
C PRO A 153 -12.42 6.28 -8.32
N GLN A 154 -13.32 6.45 -9.30
CA GLN A 154 -13.83 5.36 -10.15
C GLN A 154 -13.22 5.41 -11.56
N ASN A 155 -11.97 5.86 -11.70
CA ASN A 155 -11.27 6.05 -12.97
C ASN A 155 -10.30 4.90 -13.34
N GLY A 156 -10.35 3.80 -12.58
CA GLY A 156 -9.57 2.60 -12.80
C GLY A 156 -10.18 1.62 -13.82
N PRO A 157 -9.59 0.42 -13.98
CA PRO A 157 -10.16 -0.64 -14.79
C PRO A 157 -11.51 -1.11 -14.22
N ALA A 158 -12.44 -1.49 -15.10
CA ALA A 158 -13.84 -1.76 -14.73
C ALA A 158 -14.02 -2.74 -13.56
N ARG A 159 -13.16 -3.77 -13.42
CA ARG A 159 -13.22 -4.73 -12.30
C ARG A 159 -12.63 -4.22 -10.99
N PHE A 160 -11.85 -3.14 -11.04
CA PHE A 160 -11.07 -2.62 -9.93
C PHE A 160 -11.47 -1.18 -9.58
N LEU A 161 -12.69 -0.77 -9.94
CA LEU A 161 -13.21 0.56 -9.62
C LEU A 161 -13.22 0.78 -8.11
N GLY A 162 -12.61 1.89 -7.67
CA GLY A 162 -12.49 2.26 -6.26
C GLY A 162 -11.39 1.53 -5.48
N THR A 163 -10.67 0.57 -6.11
CA THR A 163 -9.49 -0.08 -5.50
C THR A 163 -8.23 0.12 -6.35
N THR A 164 -8.37 0.25 -7.68
CA THR A 164 -7.31 0.71 -8.58
C THR A 164 -7.77 1.99 -9.24
N TYR A 165 -7.01 3.08 -9.09
CA TYR A 165 -7.37 4.41 -9.56
C TYR A 165 -6.16 5.34 -9.59
N TYR A 166 -6.33 6.57 -10.04
CA TYR A 166 -5.33 7.63 -9.90
C TYR A 166 -5.95 8.94 -9.42
N VAL A 167 -5.10 9.78 -8.85
CA VAL A 167 -5.40 11.16 -8.47
C VAL A 167 -4.41 12.09 -9.15
N ASP A 168 -4.92 13.13 -9.79
CA ASP A 168 -4.15 14.08 -10.58
C ASP A 168 -3.98 15.40 -9.83
N PHE A 169 -2.75 15.69 -9.42
CA PHE A 169 -2.35 16.99 -8.90
C PHE A 169 -1.59 17.78 -9.98
N PRO A 170 -1.39 19.09 -9.84
CA PRO A 170 -0.58 19.85 -10.78
C PRO A 170 0.84 19.31 -10.97
N GLN A 171 1.50 18.91 -9.88
CA GLN A 171 2.89 18.48 -9.86
C GLN A 171 3.08 16.99 -10.15
N LEU A 172 2.12 16.15 -9.71
CA LEU A 172 2.26 14.71 -9.79
C LEU A 172 0.93 14.00 -10.06
N ARG A 173 1.04 12.80 -10.64
CA ARG A 173 -0.02 11.79 -10.68
C ARG A 173 0.29 10.69 -9.68
N LEU A 174 -0.61 10.50 -8.70
CA LEU A 174 -0.53 9.42 -7.74
C LEU A 174 -1.44 8.28 -8.19
N ILE A 175 -0.86 7.11 -8.45
CA ILE A 175 -1.56 5.94 -8.98
C ILE A 175 -1.64 4.89 -7.88
N ALA A 176 -2.83 4.43 -7.58
CA ALA A 176 -3.16 3.43 -6.57
C ALA A 176 -3.50 2.10 -7.24
N LEU A 177 -2.78 1.02 -6.93
CA LEU A 177 -2.98 -0.31 -7.51
C LEU A 177 -3.38 -1.33 -6.47
N ASP A 178 -4.55 -1.91 -6.63
CA ASP A 178 -4.98 -3.11 -5.91
C ASP A 178 -4.28 -4.34 -6.50
N THR A 179 -3.37 -4.92 -5.74
CA THR A 179 -2.62 -6.12 -6.14
C THR A 179 -3.18 -7.41 -5.56
N ASP A 180 -4.07 -7.32 -4.56
CA ASP A 180 -4.70 -8.47 -3.94
C ASP A 180 -5.97 -8.94 -4.65
N GLY A 181 -6.65 -8.05 -5.34
CA GLY A 181 -7.79 -8.36 -6.20
C GLY A 181 -7.43 -9.07 -7.50
N LEU A 182 -6.15 -9.25 -7.83
CA LEU A 182 -5.68 -9.88 -9.07
C LEU A 182 -5.71 -11.40 -8.95
N HIS A 183 -6.72 -12.05 -9.52
CA HIS A 183 -6.91 -13.50 -9.40
C HIS A 183 -6.68 -14.27 -10.69
N ARG A 184 -6.82 -13.61 -11.85
CA ARG A 184 -6.71 -14.21 -13.19
C ARG A 184 -5.59 -13.54 -13.98
N MET A 185 -4.95 -14.27 -14.89
CA MET A 185 -3.96 -13.68 -15.79
C MET A 185 -4.51 -12.49 -16.59
N SER A 186 -5.81 -12.51 -16.92
CA SER A 186 -6.49 -11.39 -17.55
C SER A 186 -6.52 -10.13 -16.68
N ASP A 187 -6.58 -10.27 -15.35
CA ASP A 187 -6.59 -9.16 -14.42
C ASP A 187 -5.23 -8.47 -14.42
N TYR A 188 -4.13 -9.24 -14.32
CA TYR A 188 -2.78 -8.72 -14.40
C TYR A 188 -2.54 -7.98 -15.73
N THR A 189 -2.96 -8.58 -16.85
CA THR A 189 -2.81 -7.96 -18.17
C THR A 189 -3.60 -6.68 -18.30
N GLN A 190 -4.86 -6.68 -17.85
CA GLN A 190 -5.74 -5.50 -17.91
C GLN A 190 -5.18 -4.34 -17.07
N VAL A 191 -4.77 -4.63 -15.82
CA VAL A 191 -4.24 -3.61 -14.91
C VAL A 191 -2.89 -3.10 -15.40
N ALA A 192 -1.99 -3.98 -15.89
CA ALA A 192 -0.70 -3.56 -16.44
C ALA A 192 -0.85 -2.68 -17.69
N PHE A 193 -1.80 -2.98 -18.56
CA PHE A 193 -2.09 -2.16 -19.74
C PHE A 193 -2.66 -0.81 -19.34
N TRP A 194 -3.63 -0.78 -18.42
CA TRP A 194 -4.20 0.44 -17.88
C TRP A 194 -3.13 1.31 -17.20
N LEU A 195 -2.29 0.71 -16.34
CA LEU A 195 -1.20 1.40 -15.67
C LEU A 195 -0.25 2.07 -16.66
N LYS A 196 0.18 1.34 -17.68
CA LYS A 196 1.08 1.87 -18.71
C LYS A 196 0.47 3.03 -19.48
N LYS A 197 -0.82 2.95 -19.82
CA LYS A 197 -1.56 4.04 -20.42
C LYS A 197 -1.62 5.25 -19.47
N THR A 198 -1.99 5.03 -18.23
CA THR A 198 -2.15 6.06 -17.20
C THR A 198 -0.82 6.79 -16.92
N LEU A 199 0.29 6.07 -16.86
CA LEU A 199 1.63 6.65 -16.71
C LEU A 199 1.99 7.57 -17.90
N ARG A 200 1.76 7.11 -19.12
CA ARG A 200 2.03 7.91 -20.32
C ARG A 200 1.18 9.17 -20.43
N GLU A 201 -0.05 9.09 -19.99
CA GLU A 201 -0.99 10.22 -19.99
C GLU A 201 -0.73 11.23 -18.84
N ALA A 202 0.26 10.98 -17.98
CA ALA A 202 0.65 11.94 -16.94
C ALA A 202 1.36 13.18 -17.51
N GLY A 203 1.92 13.09 -18.73
CA GLY A 203 2.68 14.18 -19.35
C GLY A 203 3.96 14.45 -18.56
N ASP A 204 4.22 15.74 -18.29
CA ASP A 204 5.43 16.18 -17.58
C ASP A 204 5.31 16.09 -16.03
N LYS A 205 4.20 15.58 -15.51
CA LYS A 205 4.02 15.41 -14.06
C LYS A 205 4.92 14.29 -13.52
N PHE A 206 5.37 14.44 -12.28
CA PHE A 206 5.93 13.30 -11.58
C PHE A 206 4.88 12.19 -11.44
N THR A 207 5.33 10.95 -11.43
CA THR A 207 4.47 9.78 -11.32
C THR A 207 4.87 8.91 -10.13
N ILE A 208 3.94 8.73 -9.21
CA ILE A 208 4.11 7.84 -8.06
C ILE A 208 3.10 6.70 -8.20
N VAL A 209 3.58 5.47 -8.13
CA VAL A 209 2.73 4.27 -8.08
C VAL A 209 2.77 3.71 -6.67
N MET A 210 1.60 3.48 -6.09
CA MET A 210 1.43 2.79 -4.81
C MET A 210 0.82 1.42 -5.06
N MET A 211 1.40 0.39 -4.47
CA MET A 211 0.90 -0.98 -4.55
C MET A 211 1.20 -1.71 -3.23
N HIS A 212 0.43 -2.75 -2.91
CA HIS A 212 0.72 -3.52 -1.71
C HIS A 212 1.83 -4.55 -1.95
N HIS A 213 1.64 -5.49 -2.86
CA HIS A 213 2.67 -6.48 -3.17
C HIS A 213 3.79 -5.88 -4.04
N PRO A 214 5.06 -5.94 -3.61
CA PRO A 214 6.17 -5.35 -4.35
C PRO A 214 6.46 -6.11 -5.66
N VAL A 215 6.88 -5.38 -6.68
CA VAL A 215 7.47 -5.97 -7.90
C VAL A 215 8.79 -6.67 -7.56
N TYR A 216 9.56 -6.07 -6.69
CA TYR A 216 10.82 -6.60 -6.18
C TYR A 216 10.71 -6.79 -4.67
N SER A 217 10.47 -8.03 -4.26
CA SER A 217 10.40 -8.35 -2.83
C SER A 217 11.72 -8.08 -2.13
N THR A 218 11.65 -7.38 -1.00
CA THR A 218 12.79 -6.98 -0.16
C THR A 218 12.99 -7.90 1.03
N ALA A 219 11.94 -8.61 1.47
CA ALA A 219 12.00 -9.51 2.62
C ALA A 219 12.69 -10.83 2.28
N LYS A 220 13.52 -11.30 3.22
CA LYS A 220 14.21 -12.57 3.11
C LYS A 220 13.22 -13.73 2.95
N GLY A 221 13.43 -14.56 1.90
CA GLY A 221 12.59 -15.73 1.62
C GLY A 221 11.30 -15.42 0.86
N ARG A 222 11.00 -14.15 0.57
CA ARG A 222 9.83 -13.74 -0.23
C ARG A 222 10.22 -13.48 -1.69
N GLN A 223 9.28 -13.76 -2.59
CA GLN A 223 9.39 -13.49 -4.02
C GLN A 223 7.99 -13.29 -4.61
N ASN A 224 7.86 -12.35 -5.53
CA ASN A 224 6.61 -12.05 -6.24
C ASN A 224 6.80 -12.16 -7.76
N PRO A 225 7.08 -13.36 -8.31
CA PRO A 225 7.43 -13.50 -9.73
C PRO A 225 6.30 -13.05 -10.67
N LEU A 226 5.04 -13.25 -10.31
CA LEU A 226 3.90 -12.78 -11.11
C LEU A 226 3.80 -11.26 -11.13
N MET A 227 4.05 -10.58 -10.01
CA MET A 227 4.09 -9.11 -9.97
C MET A 227 5.21 -8.57 -10.85
N CYS A 228 6.40 -9.17 -10.75
CA CYS A 228 7.54 -8.80 -11.59
C CYS A 228 7.22 -9.02 -13.08
N LEU A 229 6.71 -10.19 -13.45
CA LEU A 229 6.37 -10.52 -14.84
C LEU A 229 5.33 -9.57 -15.42
N ALA A 230 4.28 -9.27 -14.67
CA ALA A 230 3.16 -8.45 -15.13
C ALA A 230 3.48 -6.96 -15.19
N PHE A 231 4.15 -6.44 -14.16
CA PHE A 231 4.24 -4.99 -13.95
C PHE A 231 5.62 -4.38 -14.20
N HIS A 232 6.70 -5.19 -14.23
CA HIS A 232 8.05 -4.67 -14.46
C HIS A 232 8.13 -3.71 -15.66
N SER A 233 7.54 -4.09 -16.78
CA SER A 233 7.58 -3.26 -18.01
C SER A 233 6.80 -1.95 -17.87
N ALA A 234 5.70 -1.94 -17.12
CA ALA A 234 4.92 -0.73 -16.90
C ALA A 234 5.59 0.20 -15.88
N MET A 235 6.15 -0.36 -14.80
CA MET A 235 6.82 0.40 -13.74
C MET A 235 8.03 1.19 -14.24
N ARG A 236 8.64 0.77 -15.35
CA ARG A 236 9.74 1.51 -16.01
C ARG A 236 9.34 2.91 -16.50
N GLU A 237 8.06 3.21 -16.55
CA GLU A 237 7.54 4.52 -16.96
C GLU A 237 7.17 5.39 -15.74
N ALA A 238 7.29 4.86 -14.50
CA ALA A 238 7.08 5.59 -13.26
C ALA A 238 8.37 6.22 -12.72
N ASP A 239 8.25 7.33 -11.98
CA ASP A 239 9.39 7.91 -11.25
C ASP A 239 9.64 7.14 -9.97
N VAL A 240 8.57 6.85 -9.21
CA VAL A 240 8.65 6.18 -7.91
C VAL A 240 7.58 5.12 -7.80
N VAL A 241 7.94 3.99 -7.18
CA VAL A 241 7.02 2.90 -6.82
C VAL A 241 7.15 2.60 -5.34
N PHE A 242 6.09 2.84 -4.58
CA PHE A 242 5.98 2.43 -3.18
C PHE A 242 5.28 1.09 -3.06
N SER A 243 5.76 0.24 -2.14
CA SER A 243 5.12 -1.03 -1.82
C SER A 243 5.22 -1.36 -0.34
N GLY A 244 4.17 -2.00 0.19
CA GLY A 244 4.11 -2.60 1.52
C GLY A 244 4.50 -4.08 1.50
N HIS A 245 3.78 -4.89 2.31
CA HIS A 245 3.82 -6.36 2.36
C HIS A 245 5.08 -6.98 2.95
N ASP A 246 6.25 -6.44 2.66
CA ASP A 246 7.53 -7.01 3.07
C ASP A 246 8.02 -6.52 4.44
N HIS A 247 7.27 -5.63 5.08
CA HIS A 247 7.47 -5.16 6.45
C HIS A 247 8.90 -4.75 6.78
N ASN A 248 9.54 -4.04 5.86
CA ASN A 248 10.86 -3.46 6.02
C ASN A 248 11.04 -2.29 5.06
N TYR A 249 12.09 -1.52 5.28
CA TYR A 249 12.51 -0.46 4.37
C TYR A 249 13.61 -0.97 3.45
N ALA A 250 13.47 -0.73 2.16
CA ALA A 250 14.58 -0.83 1.21
C ALA A 250 14.32 0.06 0.00
N ARG A 251 15.33 0.83 -0.40
CA ARG A 251 15.32 1.65 -1.60
C ARG A 251 16.31 1.11 -2.62
N ARG A 252 15.85 0.99 -3.86
CA ARG A 252 16.68 0.65 -5.01
C ARG A 252 16.28 1.49 -6.21
N THR A 253 17.27 1.83 -7.02
CA THR A 253 17.07 2.55 -8.29
C THR A 253 17.31 1.59 -9.45
N GLU A 254 16.34 1.48 -10.34
CA GLU A 254 16.45 0.67 -11.55
C GLU A 254 16.74 1.57 -12.76
N HIS A 255 17.93 1.39 -13.33
CA HIS A 255 18.34 2.04 -14.56
C HIS A 255 18.04 1.14 -15.77
N TYR A 256 17.28 1.65 -16.70
CA TYR A 256 16.88 0.90 -17.88
C TYR A 256 17.64 1.35 -19.11
N LYS A 257 18.14 0.40 -19.89
CA LYS A 257 18.75 0.71 -21.19
C LYS A 257 17.67 1.22 -22.15
N ALA A 258 18.02 2.29 -22.87
CA ALA A 258 17.15 2.90 -23.85
C ALA A 258 16.67 1.88 -24.90
N ARG A 259 15.37 1.75 -25.08
CA ARG A 259 14.71 1.13 -26.22
C ARG A 259 13.60 2.04 -26.71
N PHE A 260 13.35 2.09 -27.98
CA PHE A 260 12.44 2.86 -28.85
C PHE A 260 11.34 3.80 -28.28
N TRP A 261 10.98 3.75 -26.97
CA TRP A 261 9.86 4.53 -26.35
C TRP A 261 10.20 4.96 -24.93
N LYS A 262 10.97 6.04 -24.74
CA LYS A 262 11.66 6.12 -23.49
C LYS A 262 11.47 7.31 -22.62
N LYS A 263 11.36 6.97 -21.32
CA LYS A 263 11.96 7.70 -20.22
C LYS A 263 13.40 7.23 -20.03
N GLU A 264 14.39 8.10 -20.01
CA GLU A 264 15.80 7.79 -19.72
C GLU A 264 16.07 7.80 -18.21
N GLU A 265 15.17 8.44 -17.44
CA GLU A 265 15.29 8.50 -16.00
C GLU A 265 14.98 7.15 -15.36
N PRO A 266 15.70 6.86 -14.26
CA PRO A 266 15.49 5.62 -13.51
C PRO A 266 14.15 5.61 -12.79
N THR A 267 13.70 4.42 -12.41
CA THR A 267 12.58 4.24 -11.48
C THR A 267 13.11 3.88 -10.10
N ILE A 268 12.64 4.59 -9.08
CA ILE A 268 12.98 4.34 -7.67
C ILE A 268 11.91 3.46 -7.05
N PHE A 269 12.30 2.30 -6.50
CA PHE A 269 11.44 1.38 -5.77
C PHE A 269 11.71 1.51 -4.27
N ILE A 270 10.65 1.71 -3.49
CA ILE A 270 10.72 1.91 -2.04
C ILE A 270 9.74 0.94 -1.37
N GLY A 271 10.28 0.09 -0.49
CA GLY A 271 9.49 -0.70 0.45
C GLY A 271 9.23 0.13 1.70
N THR A 272 8.00 0.12 2.23
CA THR A 272 7.58 0.89 3.40
C THR A 272 6.86 0.02 4.42
N ASN A 273 6.96 0.35 5.72
CA ASN A 273 6.30 -0.36 6.80
C ASN A 273 6.12 0.51 8.06
N ALA A 274 4.89 0.79 8.42
CA ALA A 274 4.55 1.58 9.60
C ALA A 274 4.21 0.70 10.84
N SER A 275 4.25 -0.63 10.71
CA SER A 275 3.92 -1.53 11.81
C SER A 275 5.12 -1.97 12.64
N ASN A 276 4.82 -2.48 13.83
CA ASN A 276 5.81 -3.15 14.69
C ASN A 276 6.21 -4.54 14.17
N LYS A 277 5.50 -5.08 13.18
CA LYS A 277 5.82 -6.34 12.52
C LYS A 277 6.93 -6.12 11.51
N GLN A 278 8.03 -6.82 11.67
CA GLN A 278 9.24 -6.59 10.89
C GLN A 278 9.78 -7.90 10.30
N TYR A 279 10.19 -7.85 9.03
CA TYR A 279 10.89 -8.97 8.40
C TYR A 279 12.32 -8.58 8.03
N PRO A 280 13.27 -9.53 8.17
CA PRO A 280 14.65 -9.28 7.77
C PRO A 280 14.75 -8.88 6.31
N VAL A 281 15.53 -7.86 6.02
CA VAL A 281 15.84 -7.45 4.66
C VAL A 281 16.68 -8.54 3.98
N LYS A 282 16.34 -8.85 2.74
CA LYS A 282 17.13 -9.71 1.88
C LYS A 282 18.41 -8.99 1.50
N ALA A 283 19.57 -9.59 1.77
CA ALA A 283 20.82 -9.02 1.32
C ALA A 283 20.85 -8.96 -0.22
N HIS A 284 20.95 -7.75 -0.75
CA HIS A 284 21.03 -7.51 -2.19
C HIS A 284 21.89 -6.29 -2.48
N HIS A 285 22.82 -6.42 -3.41
CA HIS A 285 23.80 -5.39 -3.77
C HIS A 285 23.17 -4.15 -4.46
N THR A 286 21.90 -4.23 -4.89
CA THR A 286 21.22 -3.11 -5.54
C THR A 286 20.46 -2.19 -4.57
N TYR A 287 20.45 -2.50 -3.27
CA TYR A 287 19.85 -1.59 -2.31
C TYR A 287 20.81 -0.45 -1.98
N GLU A 288 20.35 0.77 -2.18
CA GLU A 288 21.07 2.00 -1.84
C GLU A 288 20.89 2.35 -0.37
N ALA A 289 19.72 2.00 0.19
CA ALA A 289 19.42 2.12 1.61
C ALA A 289 18.50 0.96 2.02
N SER A 290 18.65 0.46 3.23
CA SER A 290 17.74 -0.55 3.78
C SER A 290 17.77 -0.57 5.30
N LEU A 291 16.61 -0.85 5.91
CA LEU A 291 16.42 -0.94 7.34
C LEU A 291 15.35 -1.98 7.66
N ALA A 292 15.59 -2.77 8.71
CA ALA A 292 14.59 -3.62 9.33
C ALA A 292 14.59 -3.39 10.85
N GLY A 293 13.48 -3.72 11.50
CA GLY A 293 13.36 -3.59 12.95
C GLY A 293 12.82 -2.24 13.42
N GLU A 294 12.42 -1.36 12.51
CA GLU A 294 11.87 -0.06 12.83
C GLU A 294 10.64 0.27 11.97
N ALA A 295 9.63 0.84 12.60
CA ALA A 295 8.46 1.37 11.91
C ALA A 295 8.77 2.73 11.32
N ILE A 296 8.42 2.94 10.06
CA ILE A 296 8.77 4.13 9.28
C ILE A 296 7.54 4.77 8.62
N TYR A 297 7.73 5.99 8.19
CA TYR A 297 6.82 6.71 7.29
C TYR A 297 7.61 7.54 6.31
N GLU A 298 7.00 7.89 5.19
CA GLU A 298 7.56 8.81 4.22
C GLU A 298 6.83 10.16 4.27
N TYR A 299 7.59 11.23 4.27
CA TYR A 299 7.13 12.58 3.97
C TYR A 299 7.51 12.91 2.54
N ILE A 300 6.51 13.20 1.72
CA ILE A 300 6.67 13.51 0.30
C ILE A 300 6.36 14.99 0.10
N PHE A 301 7.26 15.67 -0.59
CA PHE A 301 7.10 17.07 -1.00
C PHE A 301 7.35 17.20 -2.51
N ALA A 302 6.41 17.81 -3.20
CA ALA A 302 6.49 18.00 -4.66
C ALA A 302 6.27 19.45 -5.06
N THR A 303 7.09 19.91 -5.99
CA THR A 303 6.94 21.13 -6.79
C THR A 303 6.83 20.73 -8.26
N PRO A 304 6.61 21.66 -9.19
CA PRO A 304 6.66 21.33 -10.62
C PRO A 304 8.00 20.74 -11.11
N THR A 305 9.10 21.03 -10.41
CA THR A 305 10.45 20.63 -10.84
C THR A 305 11.19 19.71 -9.87
N THR A 306 10.64 19.47 -8.68
CA THR A 306 11.31 18.67 -7.66
C THR A 306 10.31 17.76 -6.96
N LEU A 307 10.65 16.48 -6.84
CA LEU A 307 9.96 15.52 -5.98
C LEU A 307 10.96 15.03 -4.94
N ARG A 308 10.72 15.36 -3.66
CA ARG A 308 11.50 14.91 -2.52
C ARG A 308 10.74 13.85 -1.73
N ILE A 309 11.43 12.79 -1.38
CA ILE A 309 10.94 11.71 -0.52
C ILE A 309 11.90 11.60 0.66
N SER A 310 11.39 11.76 1.86
CA SER A 310 12.14 11.65 3.10
C SER A 310 11.54 10.55 3.96
N THR A 311 12.30 9.50 4.24
CA THR A 311 11.90 8.38 5.09
C THR A 311 12.35 8.63 6.51
N HIS A 312 11.43 8.52 7.46
CA HIS A 312 11.66 8.82 8.87
C HIS A 312 11.21 7.68 9.79
N SER A 313 11.85 7.56 10.93
CA SER A 313 11.39 6.73 12.04
C SER A 313 10.07 7.27 12.62
N ILE A 314 9.10 6.38 12.86
CA ILE A 314 7.86 6.75 13.56
C ILE A 314 8.16 7.11 15.02
N LEU A 315 9.06 6.37 15.66
CA LEU A 315 9.37 6.55 17.08
C LEU A 315 10.21 7.80 17.35
N SER A 316 11.37 7.92 16.72
CA SER A 316 12.29 9.02 16.97
C SER A 316 12.02 10.26 16.12
N GLY A 317 11.46 10.04 14.92
CA GLY A 317 11.31 11.06 13.88
C GLY A 317 12.60 11.38 13.15
N GLU A 318 13.67 10.66 13.42
CA GLU A 318 14.93 10.81 12.72
C GLU A 318 14.81 10.52 11.24
N LEU A 319 15.55 11.27 10.43
CA LEU A 319 15.67 11.01 9.00
C LEU A 319 16.53 9.76 8.79
N ILE A 320 15.98 8.77 8.14
CA ILE A 320 16.65 7.50 7.80
C ILE A 320 17.26 7.59 6.41
N ASP A 321 16.51 8.12 5.45
CA ASP A 321 16.95 8.22 4.06
C ASP A 321 16.20 9.36 3.35
N GLN A 322 16.84 9.91 2.31
CA GLN A 322 16.20 10.92 1.46
C GLN A 322 16.64 10.75 0.01
N VAL A 323 15.70 10.96 -0.89
CA VAL A 323 15.96 11.02 -2.34
C VAL A 323 15.21 12.17 -2.97
N ASP A 324 15.90 12.90 -3.86
CA ASP A 324 15.35 13.99 -4.64
C ASP A 324 15.37 13.62 -6.14
N ILE A 325 14.26 13.84 -6.82
CA ILE A 325 14.13 13.74 -8.27
C ILE A 325 13.88 15.13 -8.81
N THR A 326 14.69 15.57 -9.77
CA THR A 326 14.58 16.89 -10.39
C THR A 326 14.33 16.77 -11.88
N ARG A 327 13.60 17.73 -12.45
CA ARG A 327 13.30 17.86 -13.88
C ARG A 327 13.65 19.25 -14.38
#